data_3caa5df67ca07b6d51d5ca2f1fe45fe7
#
_entry.id   3caa5df67ca07b6d51d5ca2f1fe45fe7
#
_cell.length_a   1.000
_cell.length_b   1.000
_cell.length_c   1.000
_cell.angle_alpha   90.00
_cell.angle_beta   90.00
_cell.angle_gamma   90.00
#
_symmetry.space_group_name_H-M   'P 1'
#
loop_
_entity.id
_entity.type
_entity.pdbx_description
1 polymer ?
#
loop_
_entity_poly.entity_id
_entity_poly.type
_entity_poly.pdbx_seq_one_letter_code
_entity_poly.pdbx_strand_id
1 'polypeptide(L)'
;MELSIGQNVNLIQEAPDLDHVLVGLRWRTDEPLLRESLEAGVLLTSNGKLVSRQDFVFAHQVLDRAGSVRRRELMGDDQVQFDLHLPTVPQDVDSLEVVLFTNGESTVRLNRASGIRARMINPATGKTMFRAPLVQVGRSAAVRLMQVYRHRGEWKVRAVCDEWHSVSAMLQGFGL
;
A
#
# COMPACT_ATOMS: atom_id res chain seq x y z
N MET A 1 11.70 -10.25 8.12
CA MET A 1 12.77 -9.82 7.17
C MET A 1 12.59 -8.35 6.83
N GLU A 2 13.63 -7.58 6.95
CA GLU A 2 13.66 -6.19 6.48
C GLU A 2 14.04 -6.17 5.00
N LEU A 3 13.28 -5.47 4.19
CA LEU A 3 13.58 -5.27 2.77
C LEU A 3 14.29 -3.93 2.58
N SER A 4 15.26 -3.89 1.68
CA SER A 4 15.83 -2.62 1.18
C SER A 4 14.96 -2.08 0.04
N ILE A 5 15.01 -0.77 -0.20
CA ILE A 5 14.30 -0.18 -1.34
C ILE A 5 14.76 -0.84 -2.64
N GLY A 6 13.81 -1.27 -3.46
CA GLY A 6 14.05 -2.00 -4.70
C GLY A 6 14.20 -3.51 -4.55
N GLN A 7 14.46 -3.99 -3.34
CA GLN A 7 14.53 -5.43 -3.07
C GLN A 7 13.16 -6.06 -3.23
N ASN A 8 13.11 -7.21 -3.87
CA ASN A 8 11.89 -8.02 -4.00
C ASN A 8 12.10 -9.42 -3.43
N VAL A 9 11.00 -10.03 -3.01
CA VAL A 9 10.95 -11.41 -2.53
C VAL A 9 9.78 -12.13 -3.19
N ASN A 10 9.94 -13.43 -3.39
CA ASN A 10 8.88 -14.29 -3.90
C ASN A 10 8.01 -14.77 -2.73
N LEU A 11 6.73 -14.41 -2.74
CA LEU A 11 5.82 -14.72 -1.65
C LEU A 11 5.59 -16.23 -1.50
N ILE A 12 5.53 -16.97 -2.61
CA ILE A 12 5.34 -18.42 -2.60
C ILE A 12 6.53 -19.14 -1.98
N GLN A 13 7.75 -18.68 -2.25
CA GLN A 13 8.97 -19.27 -1.67
C GLN A 13 9.03 -19.08 -0.16
N GLU A 14 8.60 -17.91 0.33
CA GLU A 14 8.61 -17.60 1.76
C GLU A 14 7.43 -18.22 2.52
N ALA A 15 6.28 -18.39 1.86
CA ALA A 15 5.06 -18.93 2.44
C ALA A 15 4.22 -19.67 1.38
N PRO A 16 4.58 -20.92 1.03
CA PRO A 16 3.97 -21.64 -0.09
C PRO A 16 2.46 -21.81 -0.02
N ASP A 17 1.91 -21.93 1.18
CA ASP A 17 0.49 -22.16 1.40
C ASP A 17 -0.30 -20.87 1.66
N LEU A 18 0.35 -19.72 1.53
CA LEU A 18 -0.25 -18.44 1.88
C LEU A 18 -0.89 -17.79 0.65
N ASP A 19 -2.20 -17.73 0.62
CA ASP A 19 -2.99 -17.05 -0.40
C ASP A 19 -3.62 -15.74 0.10
N HIS A 20 -3.60 -15.52 1.42
CA HIS A 20 -4.16 -14.37 2.10
C HIS A 20 -3.07 -13.69 2.94
N VAL A 21 -2.84 -12.41 2.71
CA VAL A 21 -1.86 -11.62 3.45
C VAL A 21 -2.49 -10.31 3.92
N LEU A 22 -1.92 -9.74 4.99
CA LEU A 22 -2.27 -8.40 5.44
C LEU A 22 -1.11 -7.45 5.13
N VAL A 23 -1.43 -6.26 4.66
CA VAL A 23 -0.48 -5.16 4.57
C VAL A 23 -0.88 -4.09 5.57
N GLY A 24 0.02 -3.79 6.50
CA GLY A 24 -0.18 -2.76 7.52
C GLY A 24 0.68 -1.54 7.25
N LEU A 25 0.11 -0.36 7.46
CA LEU A 25 0.82 0.91 7.37
C LEU A 25 0.81 1.62 8.71
N ARG A 26 1.96 2.19 9.06
CA ARG A 26 2.11 2.99 10.27
C ARG A 26 2.83 4.30 9.95
N TRP A 27 2.46 5.32 10.71
CA TRP A 27 3.09 6.64 10.67
C TRP A 27 2.82 7.34 12.00
N ARG A 28 3.56 8.43 12.24
CA ARG A 28 3.34 9.32 13.39
C ARG A 28 3.42 10.76 12.93
N THR A 29 2.60 11.61 13.51
CA THR A 29 2.66 13.04 13.26
C THR A 29 2.09 13.81 14.46
N ASP A 30 2.70 14.95 14.76
CA ASP A 30 2.22 15.90 15.77
C ASP A 30 1.36 17.02 15.14
N GLU A 31 1.29 17.05 13.79
CA GLU A 31 0.49 18.04 13.05
C GLU A 31 -0.99 17.63 13.02
N PRO A 32 -1.90 18.39 13.66
CA PRO A 32 -3.32 18.02 13.68
C PRO A 32 -3.93 17.91 12.28
N LEU A 33 -3.63 18.84 11.38
CA LEU A 33 -4.14 18.82 10.00
C LEU A 33 -3.67 17.58 9.24
N LEU A 34 -2.42 17.17 9.43
CA LEU A 34 -1.89 15.98 8.78
C LEU A 34 -2.51 14.71 9.38
N ARG A 35 -2.69 14.67 10.69
CA ARG A 35 -3.36 13.54 11.36
C ARG A 35 -4.75 13.28 10.80
N GLU A 36 -5.50 14.34 10.51
CA GLU A 36 -6.86 14.26 9.96
C GLU A 36 -6.86 13.96 8.45
N SER A 37 -5.80 14.35 7.72
CA SER A 37 -5.77 14.27 6.26
C SER A 37 -4.96 13.09 5.70
N LEU A 38 -4.15 12.40 6.53
CA LEU A 38 -3.41 11.24 6.07
C LEU A 38 -4.33 10.06 5.81
N GLU A 39 -4.12 9.44 4.65
CA GLU A 39 -4.89 8.30 4.18
C GLU A 39 -3.96 7.28 3.52
N ALA A 40 -4.33 6.04 3.64
CA ALA A 40 -3.66 4.94 2.93
C ALA A 40 -4.59 4.34 1.90
N GLY A 41 -4.01 3.79 0.85
CA GLY A 41 -4.76 3.13 -0.20
C GLY A 41 -3.98 2.03 -0.90
N VAL A 42 -4.71 1.21 -1.63
CA VAL A 42 -4.18 0.20 -2.55
C VAL A 42 -4.82 0.41 -3.91
N LEU A 43 -4.00 0.58 -4.93
CA LEU A 43 -4.45 0.66 -6.31
C LEU A 43 -4.16 -0.66 -7.01
N LEU A 44 -5.18 -1.26 -7.62
CA LEU A 44 -5.04 -2.44 -8.45
C LEU A 44 -4.80 -2.01 -9.89
N THR A 45 -3.61 -2.29 -10.39
CA THR A 45 -3.15 -1.76 -11.69
C THR A 45 -2.84 -2.87 -12.69
N SER A 46 -2.88 -2.50 -13.97
CA SER A 46 -2.39 -3.29 -15.10
C SER A 46 -1.44 -2.40 -15.91
N ASN A 47 -0.20 -2.84 -16.12
CA ASN A 47 0.83 -2.06 -16.78
C ASN A 47 0.98 -0.63 -16.22
N GLY A 48 0.92 -0.52 -14.89
CA GLY A 48 1.05 0.75 -14.18
C GLY A 48 -0.18 1.66 -14.23
N LYS A 49 -1.30 1.19 -14.76
CA LYS A 49 -2.55 1.97 -14.85
C LYS A 49 -3.67 1.31 -14.08
N LEU A 50 -4.47 2.13 -13.41
CA LEU A 50 -5.66 1.67 -12.71
C LEU A 50 -6.64 1.05 -13.73
N VAL A 51 -7.13 -0.15 -13.44
CA VAL A 51 -8.03 -0.88 -14.35
C VAL A 51 -9.45 -0.33 -14.28
N SER A 52 -9.90 0.00 -13.07
CA SER A 52 -11.23 0.54 -12.80
C SER A 52 -11.14 1.52 -11.63
N ARG A 53 -12.02 2.52 -11.58
CA ARG A 53 -12.12 3.41 -10.41
C ARG A 53 -12.46 2.64 -9.13
N GLN A 54 -13.18 1.52 -9.23
CA GLN A 54 -13.47 0.64 -8.11
C GLN A 54 -12.24 -0.11 -7.59
N ASP A 55 -11.16 -0.10 -8.33
CA ASP A 55 -9.90 -0.75 -7.96
C ASP A 55 -8.93 0.17 -7.21
N PHE A 56 -9.39 1.35 -6.80
CA PHE A 56 -8.70 2.18 -5.81
C PHE A 56 -9.38 2.01 -4.44
N VAL A 57 -8.74 1.21 -3.58
CA VAL A 57 -9.25 0.89 -2.24
C VAL A 57 -8.66 1.86 -1.22
N PHE A 58 -9.52 2.59 -0.52
CA PHE A 58 -9.16 3.59 0.50
C PHE A 58 -10.36 3.83 1.44
N ALA A 59 -10.36 4.88 2.26
CA ALA A 59 -11.39 5.13 3.28
C ALA A 59 -12.82 5.19 2.71
N HIS A 60 -13.01 5.78 1.53
CA HIS A 60 -14.32 5.94 0.91
C HIS A 60 -14.70 4.79 -0.04
N GLN A 61 -13.81 3.84 -0.25
CA GLN A 61 -14.03 2.66 -1.07
C GLN A 61 -13.25 1.48 -0.50
N VAL A 62 -13.86 0.79 0.43
CA VAL A 62 -13.19 -0.21 1.28
C VAL A 62 -12.94 -1.57 0.60
N LEU A 63 -13.50 -1.77 -0.60
CA LEU A 63 -13.36 -3.00 -1.39
C LEU A 63 -13.12 -2.65 -2.86
N ASP A 64 -12.25 -3.42 -3.53
CA ASP A 64 -12.14 -3.38 -4.98
C ASP A 64 -13.35 -4.06 -5.66
N ARG A 65 -13.45 -3.97 -6.99
CA ARG A 65 -14.57 -4.54 -7.77
C ARG A 65 -14.77 -6.06 -7.58
N ALA A 66 -13.72 -6.79 -7.24
CA ALA A 66 -13.76 -8.24 -7.04
C ALA A 66 -13.80 -8.64 -5.56
N GLY A 67 -13.70 -7.69 -4.63
CA GLY A 67 -13.62 -7.96 -3.20
C GLY A 67 -12.31 -8.61 -2.77
N SER A 68 -11.27 -8.56 -3.59
CA SER A 68 -9.97 -9.19 -3.31
C SER A 68 -9.09 -8.38 -2.35
N VAL A 69 -9.29 -7.08 -2.30
CA VAL A 69 -8.60 -6.16 -1.41
C VAL A 69 -9.62 -5.45 -0.52
N ARG A 70 -9.44 -5.57 0.79
CA ARG A 70 -10.32 -4.93 1.77
C ARG A 70 -9.53 -4.04 2.72
N ARG A 71 -9.95 -2.81 2.87
CA ARG A 71 -9.42 -1.91 3.88
C ARG A 71 -9.99 -2.22 5.26
N ARG A 72 -9.13 -2.23 6.27
CA ARG A 72 -9.50 -2.32 7.69
C ARG A 72 -8.87 -1.17 8.46
N GLU A 73 -9.55 -0.68 9.48
CA GLU A 73 -9.06 0.38 10.35
C GLU A 73 -8.43 -0.18 11.62
N LEU A 74 -7.47 0.57 12.16
CA LEU A 74 -6.87 0.40 13.48
C LEU A 74 -6.72 -1.07 13.94
N MET A 75 -5.64 -1.71 13.51
CA MET A 75 -5.32 -3.07 13.89
C MET A 75 -3.93 -3.12 14.57
N GLY A 76 -3.92 -3.24 15.88
CA GLY A 76 -2.67 -3.27 16.65
C GLY A 76 -1.91 -1.93 16.54
N ASP A 77 -0.66 -1.99 16.12
CA ASP A 77 0.21 -0.82 15.97
C ASP A 77 0.06 -0.11 14.60
N ASP A 78 -0.73 -0.66 13.69
CA ASP A 78 -0.95 -0.08 12.37
C ASP A 78 -2.15 0.86 12.38
N GLN A 79 -2.06 2.00 11.72
CA GLN A 79 -3.18 2.90 11.53
C GLN A 79 -4.21 2.34 10.56
N VAL A 80 -3.74 1.62 9.54
CA VAL A 80 -4.58 1.00 8.52
C VAL A 80 -4.00 -0.35 8.14
N GLN A 81 -4.86 -1.33 7.90
CA GLN A 81 -4.48 -2.59 7.28
C GLN A 81 -5.34 -2.88 6.06
N PHE A 82 -4.76 -3.62 5.12
CA PHE A 82 -5.46 -4.14 3.95
C PHE A 82 -5.36 -5.66 3.94
N ASP A 83 -6.51 -6.33 3.81
CA ASP A 83 -6.57 -7.75 3.49
C ASP A 83 -6.37 -7.91 1.99
N LEU A 84 -5.39 -8.72 1.59
CA LEU A 84 -5.16 -9.09 0.19
C LEU A 84 -5.45 -10.57 0.02
N HIS A 85 -6.52 -10.91 -0.69
CA HIS A 85 -6.85 -12.28 -1.05
C HIS A 85 -6.37 -12.53 -2.48
N LEU A 86 -5.13 -12.97 -2.62
CA LEU A 86 -4.41 -13.01 -3.89
C LEU A 86 -5.07 -13.88 -4.97
N PRO A 87 -5.66 -15.07 -4.65
CA PRO A 87 -6.33 -15.88 -5.67
C PRO A 87 -7.52 -15.19 -6.35
N THR A 88 -8.18 -14.24 -5.68
CA THR A 88 -9.37 -13.56 -6.21
C THR A 88 -9.05 -12.21 -6.87
N VAL A 89 -7.78 -11.79 -6.87
CA VAL A 89 -7.36 -10.61 -7.64
C VAL A 89 -7.64 -10.83 -9.12
N PRO A 90 -8.36 -9.90 -9.79
CA PRO A 90 -8.70 -10.06 -11.20
C PRO A 90 -7.50 -10.35 -12.10
N GLN A 91 -7.70 -11.17 -13.13
CA GLN A 91 -6.63 -11.61 -14.03
C GLN A 91 -5.99 -10.47 -14.81
N ASP A 92 -6.75 -9.40 -15.08
CA ASP A 92 -6.26 -8.19 -15.73
C ASP A 92 -5.43 -7.27 -14.82
N VAL A 93 -5.37 -7.59 -13.51
CA VAL A 93 -4.52 -6.86 -12.55
C VAL A 93 -3.19 -7.60 -12.41
N ASP A 94 -2.10 -6.89 -12.64
CA ASP A 94 -0.74 -7.43 -12.46
C ASP A 94 -0.01 -6.88 -11.23
N SER A 95 -0.53 -5.81 -10.61
CA SER A 95 0.14 -5.19 -9.47
C SER A 95 -0.85 -4.51 -8.52
N LEU A 96 -0.53 -4.58 -7.23
CA LEU A 96 -1.20 -3.88 -6.13
C LEU A 96 -0.21 -2.85 -5.59
N GLU A 97 -0.56 -1.57 -5.69
CA GLU A 97 0.30 -0.45 -5.30
C GLU A 97 -0.15 0.12 -3.96
N VAL A 98 0.68 -0.02 -2.95
CA VAL A 98 0.39 0.45 -1.57
C VAL A 98 0.90 1.87 -1.41
N VAL A 99 0.00 2.80 -1.16
CA VAL A 99 0.28 4.24 -1.11
C VAL A 99 -0.16 4.87 0.20
N LEU A 100 0.54 5.91 0.61
CA LEU A 100 0.17 6.83 1.67
C LEU A 100 0.05 8.22 1.05
N PHE A 101 -1.01 8.95 1.38
CA PHE A 101 -1.24 10.27 0.78
C PHE A 101 -2.01 11.19 1.71
N THR A 102 -1.92 12.50 1.47
CA THR A 102 -2.80 13.49 2.10
C THR A 102 -4.07 13.63 1.28
N ASN A 103 -5.19 13.98 1.90
CA ASN A 103 -6.36 14.35 1.12
C ASN A 103 -6.07 15.62 0.29
N GLY A 104 -6.79 15.79 -0.82
CA GLY A 104 -6.49 16.82 -1.82
C GLY A 104 -6.55 18.27 -1.35
N GLU A 105 -7.16 18.53 -0.20
CA GLU A 105 -7.32 19.87 0.38
C GLU A 105 -6.24 20.22 1.40
N SER A 106 -5.44 19.25 1.81
CA SER A 106 -4.42 19.47 2.82
C SER A 106 -3.26 20.30 2.29
N THR A 107 -2.87 21.32 3.06
CA THR A 107 -1.67 22.12 2.82
C THR A 107 -0.43 21.55 3.51
N VAL A 108 -0.62 20.60 4.44
CA VAL A 108 0.46 19.94 5.16
C VAL A 108 0.97 18.76 4.33
N ARG A 109 2.28 18.57 4.30
CA ARG A 109 2.94 17.57 3.48
C ARG A 109 3.51 16.43 4.34
N LEU A 110 3.85 15.31 3.69
CA LEU A 110 4.31 14.09 4.33
C LEU A 110 5.64 14.23 5.07
N ASN A 111 6.43 15.27 4.80
CA ASN A 111 7.65 15.54 5.55
C ASN A 111 7.41 15.88 7.04
N ARG A 112 6.16 16.14 7.40
CA ARG A 112 5.73 16.34 8.80
C ARG A 112 5.30 15.05 9.50
N ALA A 113 5.33 13.93 8.80
CA ALA A 113 5.13 12.61 9.38
C ALA A 113 6.46 11.89 9.55
N SER A 114 6.55 11.03 10.55
CA SER A 114 7.71 10.20 10.83
C SER A 114 7.29 8.75 11.03
N GLY A 115 8.26 7.85 11.06
CA GLY A 115 8.00 6.43 11.29
C GLY A 115 7.12 5.79 10.21
N ILE A 116 7.14 6.33 9.00
CA ILE A 116 6.38 5.83 7.87
C ILE A 116 6.95 4.48 7.45
N ARG A 117 6.12 3.44 7.50
CA ARG A 117 6.53 2.08 7.16
C ARG A 117 5.32 1.25 6.73
N ALA A 118 5.53 0.40 5.73
CA ALA A 118 4.62 -0.68 5.37
C ALA A 118 5.20 -2.01 5.83
N ARG A 119 4.33 -2.95 6.19
CA ARG A 119 4.72 -4.32 6.53
C ARG A 119 3.70 -5.31 6.00
N MET A 120 4.15 -6.53 5.74
CA MET A 120 3.29 -7.64 5.36
C MET A 120 3.21 -8.66 6.49
N ILE A 121 2.01 -9.08 6.81
CA ILE A 121 1.71 -9.94 7.96
C ILE A 121 1.07 -11.22 7.46
N ASN A 122 1.48 -12.35 8.04
CA ASN A 122 0.78 -13.62 7.89
C ASN A 122 -0.44 -13.63 8.83
N PRO A 123 -1.68 -13.61 8.32
CA PRO A 123 -2.86 -13.54 9.18
C PRO A 123 -3.07 -14.79 10.02
N ALA A 124 -2.57 -15.95 9.60
CA ALA A 124 -2.72 -17.20 10.36
C ALA A 124 -1.89 -17.20 11.65
N THR A 125 -0.74 -16.50 11.65
CA THR A 125 0.18 -16.47 12.79
C THR A 125 0.23 -15.11 13.48
N GLY A 126 -0.25 -14.05 12.83
CA GLY A 126 -0.11 -12.67 13.27
C GLY A 126 1.32 -12.12 13.16
N LYS A 127 2.25 -12.89 12.59
CA LYS A 127 3.65 -12.50 12.48
C LYS A 127 3.93 -11.66 11.24
N THR A 128 4.77 -10.64 11.42
CA THR A 128 5.30 -9.86 10.29
C THR A 128 6.26 -10.73 9.49
N MET A 129 5.98 -10.88 8.21
CA MET A 129 6.83 -11.58 7.24
C MET A 129 7.91 -10.66 6.70
N PHE A 130 7.49 -9.50 6.20
CA PHE A 130 8.37 -8.51 5.59
C PHE A 130 8.06 -7.12 6.14
N ARG A 131 9.11 -6.30 6.25
CA ARG A 131 9.00 -4.87 6.54
C ARG A 131 9.70 -4.10 5.42
N ALA A 132 9.02 -3.15 4.84
CA ALA A 132 9.68 -2.09 4.08
C ALA A 132 10.52 -1.24 5.03
N PRO A 133 11.60 -0.59 4.58
CA PRO A 133 12.39 0.26 5.45
C PRO A 133 11.57 1.45 5.93
N LEU A 134 11.97 2.03 7.07
CA LEU A 134 11.48 3.35 7.45
C LEU A 134 11.88 4.34 6.37
N VAL A 135 10.91 5.10 5.88
CA VAL A 135 11.18 6.13 4.87
C VAL A 135 11.02 7.52 5.46
N GLN A 136 11.87 8.42 5.01
CA GLN A 136 11.75 9.84 5.27
C GLN A 136 11.30 10.50 3.99
N VAL A 137 10.05 10.96 3.96
CA VAL A 137 9.42 11.55 2.78
C VAL A 137 9.69 13.05 2.77
N GLY A 138 9.95 13.60 1.60
CA GLY A 138 10.12 15.03 1.41
C GLY A 138 8.79 15.81 1.47
N ARG A 139 8.79 17.02 0.90
CA ARG A 139 7.58 17.86 0.84
C ARG A 139 6.61 17.37 -0.23
N SER A 140 6.22 16.12 -0.12
CA SER A 140 5.34 15.44 -1.06
C SER A 140 3.97 15.23 -0.45
N ALA A 141 2.96 15.05 -1.29
CA ALA A 141 1.59 14.77 -0.87
C ALA A 141 1.26 13.28 -0.93
N ALA A 142 2.05 12.49 -1.61
CA ALA A 142 1.84 11.05 -1.74
C ALA A 142 3.16 10.30 -1.88
N VAL A 143 3.19 9.06 -1.38
CA VAL A 143 4.34 8.15 -1.51
C VAL A 143 3.84 6.71 -1.71
N ARG A 144 4.45 5.97 -2.62
CA ARG A 144 4.26 4.53 -2.75
C ARG A 144 5.30 3.82 -1.90
N LEU A 145 4.87 2.87 -1.07
CA LEU A 145 5.72 2.21 -0.07
C LEU A 145 5.99 0.75 -0.38
N MET A 146 5.05 0.09 -1.03
CA MET A 146 5.14 -1.34 -1.32
C MET A 146 4.39 -1.66 -2.60
N GLN A 147 4.90 -2.61 -3.34
CA GLN A 147 4.28 -3.17 -4.53
C GLN A 147 4.15 -4.68 -4.34
N VAL A 148 2.95 -5.22 -4.55
CA VAL A 148 2.68 -6.65 -4.60
C VAL A 148 2.27 -6.97 -6.03
N TYR A 149 3.08 -7.75 -6.75
CA TYR A 149 2.92 -7.88 -8.19
C TYR A 149 3.10 -9.32 -8.68
N ARG A 150 2.49 -9.61 -9.82
CA ARG A 150 2.65 -10.91 -10.48
C ARG A 150 3.89 -10.91 -11.37
N HIS A 151 4.65 -11.98 -11.27
CA HIS A 151 5.77 -12.25 -12.16
C HIS A 151 5.79 -13.73 -12.48
N ARG A 152 5.61 -14.09 -13.75
CA ARG A 152 5.55 -15.49 -14.20
C ARG A 152 4.55 -16.33 -13.40
N GLY A 153 3.38 -15.78 -13.17
CA GLY A 153 2.30 -16.45 -12.43
C GLY A 153 2.45 -16.49 -10.91
N GLU A 154 3.52 -15.94 -10.36
CA GLU A 154 3.80 -15.91 -8.93
C GLU A 154 3.70 -14.48 -8.39
N TRP A 155 3.28 -14.35 -7.14
CA TRP A 155 3.25 -13.07 -6.46
C TRP A 155 4.59 -12.75 -5.81
N LYS A 156 5.08 -11.55 -6.06
CA LYS A 156 6.28 -10.97 -5.46
C LYS A 156 5.95 -9.70 -4.70
N VAL A 157 6.77 -9.38 -3.72
CA VAL A 157 6.68 -8.16 -2.91
C VAL A 157 7.95 -7.35 -3.10
N ARG A 158 7.80 -6.05 -3.34
CA ARG A 158 8.92 -5.12 -3.45
C ARG A 158 8.71 -3.92 -2.54
N ALA A 159 9.74 -3.53 -1.80
CA ALA A 159 9.76 -2.25 -1.10
C ALA A 159 10.13 -1.14 -2.07
N VAL A 160 9.36 -0.08 -2.09
CA VAL A 160 9.56 1.08 -2.98
C VAL A 160 9.45 2.38 -2.20
N CYS A 161 9.91 3.48 -2.80
CA CYS A 161 9.74 4.81 -2.24
C CYS A 161 9.65 5.82 -3.39
N ASP A 162 8.46 5.91 -4.00
CA ASP A 162 8.19 6.87 -5.07
C ASP A 162 7.27 7.95 -4.54
N GLU A 163 7.62 9.21 -4.79
CA GLU A 163 6.93 10.37 -4.26
C GLU A 163 6.25 11.17 -5.36
N TRP A 164 5.11 11.78 -5.02
CA TRP A 164 4.39 12.71 -5.88
C TRP A 164 4.12 14.00 -5.12
N HIS A 165 4.29 15.13 -5.79
CA HIS A 165 4.07 16.47 -5.20
C HIS A 165 2.59 16.74 -4.89
N SER A 166 1.67 16.02 -5.55
CA SER A 166 0.22 16.12 -5.31
C SER A 166 -0.45 14.77 -5.49
N VAL A 167 -1.60 14.60 -4.85
CA VAL A 167 -2.45 13.41 -5.04
C VAL A 167 -2.94 13.34 -6.48
N SER A 168 -3.27 14.47 -7.08
CA SER A 168 -3.66 14.54 -8.50
C SER A 168 -2.55 14.00 -9.41
N ALA A 169 -1.29 14.37 -9.16
CA ALA A 169 -0.15 13.85 -9.92
C ALA A 169 0.00 12.32 -9.77
N MET A 170 -0.20 11.81 -8.56
CA MET A 170 -0.21 10.36 -8.31
C MET A 170 -1.31 9.67 -9.12
N LEU A 171 -2.54 10.15 -9.02
CA LEU A 171 -3.68 9.57 -9.73
C LEU A 171 -3.49 9.62 -11.25
N GLN A 172 -3.00 10.73 -11.78
CA GLN A 172 -2.66 10.86 -13.21
C GLN A 172 -1.57 9.86 -13.61
N GLY A 173 -0.57 9.66 -12.75
CA GLY A 173 0.46 8.64 -12.97
C GLY A 173 -0.12 7.22 -13.10
N PHE A 174 -1.22 6.94 -12.38
CA PHE A 174 -1.97 5.69 -12.47
C PHE A 174 -3.14 5.73 -13.46
N GLY A 175 -3.23 6.74 -14.30
CA GLY A 175 -4.20 6.80 -15.41
C GLY A 175 -5.59 7.33 -15.05
N LEU A 176 -5.73 8.02 -13.92
CA LEU A 176 -6.99 8.68 -13.52
C LEU A 176 -7.02 10.15 -13.92
#